data_e7538b47a64f1d968cc9906141907f5a
#
_entry.id   e7538b47a64f1d968cc9906141907f5a
#
_cell.length_a   1.000
_cell.length_b   1.000
_cell.length_c   1.000
_cell.angle_alpha   90.00
_cell.angle_beta   90.00
_cell.angle_gamma   90.00
#
_symmetry.space_group_name_H-M   'P 1'
#
loop_
_entity.id
_entity.type
_entity.pdbx_description
1 polymer ?
#
loop_
_entity_poly.entity_id
_entity_poly.type
_entity_poly.pdbx_seq_one_letter_code
_entity_poly.pdbx_strand_id
1 'polypeptide(L)'
;IAFALAMAAFAAVGLSGRYPLVVVVKEMFTGLDSFPLLAVPFFILAAEIMSTGAISRMLLRFASQFVGHLRGGLGYANVLTGTLFAGISGSALASAAGPGAMMARMMERSGYSKAYAGALTISVAVIDPIIPPSITMIIYALQDRNTSVGSLFMAGILPGILIAALLAAVNWWISRKRNYRSLEPRPPVGQMVRNSFAALPALLLIVLIG
;
A
#
# COMPACT_ATOMS: atom_id res chain seq x y z
N ILE A 1 -16.43 17.32 -1.97
CA ILE A 1 -16.94 16.08 -2.61
C ILE A 1 -18.12 15.54 -1.82
N ALA A 2 -17.99 15.28 -0.49
CA ALA A 2 -19.06 14.70 0.33
C ALA A 2 -20.38 15.52 0.28
N PHE A 3 -20.28 16.85 0.44
CA PHE A 3 -21.44 17.74 0.30
C PHE A 3 -22.07 17.70 -1.09
N ALA A 4 -21.26 17.65 -2.15
CA ALA A 4 -21.76 17.57 -3.52
C ALA A 4 -22.49 16.26 -3.76
N LEU A 5 -21.98 15.14 -3.28
CA LEU A 5 -22.63 13.83 -3.36
C LEU A 5 -23.95 13.79 -2.57
N ALA A 6 -23.94 14.33 -1.34
CA ALA A 6 -25.16 14.43 -0.53
C ALA A 6 -26.23 15.27 -1.22
N MET A 7 -25.87 16.46 -1.71
CA MET A 7 -26.80 17.33 -2.44
C MET A 7 -27.32 16.67 -3.72
N ALA A 8 -26.48 15.99 -4.46
CA ALA A 8 -26.89 15.25 -5.66
C ALA A 8 -27.90 14.13 -5.33
N ALA A 9 -27.66 13.38 -4.24
CA ALA A 9 -28.59 12.35 -3.77
C ALA A 9 -29.95 12.94 -3.36
N PHE A 10 -29.97 14.05 -2.58
CA PHE A 10 -31.19 14.75 -2.20
C PHE A 10 -31.94 15.30 -3.43
N ALA A 11 -31.23 15.92 -4.37
CA ALA A 11 -31.82 16.43 -5.59
C ALA A 11 -32.39 15.29 -6.45
N ALA A 12 -31.66 14.19 -6.65
CA ALA A 12 -32.12 13.06 -7.45
C ALA A 12 -33.41 12.41 -6.86
N VAL A 13 -33.45 12.20 -5.53
CA VAL A 13 -34.63 11.62 -4.86
C VAL A 13 -35.78 12.60 -4.86
N GLY A 14 -35.53 13.89 -4.60
CA GLY A 14 -36.55 14.94 -4.61
C GLY A 14 -37.18 15.13 -5.99
N LEU A 15 -36.38 15.11 -7.06
CA LEU A 15 -36.87 15.27 -8.44
C LEU A 15 -37.58 14.00 -8.92
N SER A 16 -37.21 12.81 -8.44
CA SER A 16 -37.84 11.55 -8.84
C SER A 16 -39.29 11.42 -8.35
N GLY A 17 -39.63 12.09 -7.21
CA GLY A 17 -40.97 12.03 -6.59
C GLY A 17 -41.41 10.62 -6.14
N ARG A 18 -40.56 9.60 -6.32
CA ARG A 18 -40.90 8.19 -6.03
C ARG A 18 -40.67 7.82 -4.56
N TYR A 19 -39.78 8.49 -3.88
CA TYR A 19 -39.40 8.18 -2.51
C TYR A 19 -39.39 9.45 -1.65
N PRO A 20 -39.81 9.36 -0.37
CA PRO A 20 -39.71 10.48 0.54
C PRO A 20 -38.22 10.80 0.82
N LEU A 21 -37.89 12.10 1.00
CA LEU A 21 -36.52 12.55 1.22
C LEU A 21 -35.87 11.90 2.45
N VAL A 22 -36.67 11.48 3.42
CA VAL A 22 -36.21 10.77 4.61
C VAL A 22 -35.44 9.47 4.30
N VAL A 23 -35.71 8.89 3.13
CA VAL A 23 -35.01 7.68 2.66
C VAL A 23 -33.54 7.95 2.45
N VAL A 24 -33.16 9.14 1.94
CA VAL A 24 -31.75 9.51 1.75
C VAL A 24 -31.02 9.53 3.11
N VAL A 25 -31.64 10.15 4.11
CA VAL A 25 -31.07 10.21 5.46
C VAL A 25 -30.96 8.81 6.06
N LYS A 26 -32.01 7.99 5.93
CA LYS A 26 -32.02 6.60 6.43
C LYS A 26 -30.90 5.77 5.78
N GLU A 27 -30.77 5.81 4.46
CA GLU A 27 -29.72 5.07 3.73
C GLU A 27 -28.30 5.57 4.08
N MET A 28 -28.14 6.87 4.34
CA MET A 28 -26.86 7.41 4.84
C MET A 28 -26.50 6.83 6.21
N PHE A 29 -27.45 6.78 7.15
CA PHE A 29 -27.21 6.17 8.47
C PHE A 29 -26.99 4.66 8.37
N THR A 30 -27.81 3.95 7.60
CA THR A 30 -27.68 2.50 7.42
C THR A 30 -26.34 2.14 6.73
N GLY A 31 -25.90 2.98 5.78
CA GLY A 31 -24.60 2.81 5.13
C GLY A 31 -23.43 3.00 6.07
N LEU A 32 -23.53 3.91 7.04
CA LEU A 32 -22.50 4.14 8.06
C LEU A 32 -22.49 3.05 9.14
N ASP A 33 -23.63 2.44 9.44
CA ASP A 33 -23.78 1.38 10.43
C ASP A 33 -23.44 0.01 9.85
N SER A 34 -22.22 -0.11 9.30
CA SER A 34 -21.71 -1.36 8.75
C SER A 34 -20.38 -1.71 9.40
N PHE A 35 -20.25 -2.96 9.88
CA PHE A 35 -19.02 -3.44 10.52
C PHE A 35 -17.76 -3.26 9.65
N PRO A 36 -17.76 -3.54 8.32
CA PRO A 36 -16.59 -3.30 7.49
C PRO A 36 -16.21 -1.82 7.39
N LEU A 37 -17.17 -0.89 7.48
CA LEU A 37 -16.90 0.55 7.42
C LEU A 37 -16.24 1.05 8.71
N LEU A 38 -16.55 0.43 9.86
CA LEU A 38 -15.87 0.72 11.12
C LEU A 38 -14.39 0.30 11.09
N ALA A 39 -14.04 -0.72 10.32
CA ALA A 39 -12.65 -1.16 10.19
C ALA A 39 -11.77 -0.12 9.46
N VAL A 40 -12.33 0.66 8.53
CA VAL A 40 -11.57 1.64 7.72
C VAL A 40 -10.82 2.68 8.57
N PRO A 41 -11.44 3.38 9.55
CA PRO A 41 -10.74 4.32 10.43
C PRO A 41 -9.61 3.66 11.23
N PHE A 42 -9.81 2.43 11.70
CA PHE A 42 -8.77 1.70 12.43
C PHE A 42 -7.61 1.29 11.52
N PHE A 43 -7.86 0.89 10.28
CA PHE A 43 -6.81 0.64 9.30
C PHE A 43 -6.03 1.91 8.96
N ILE A 44 -6.72 3.04 8.76
CA ILE A 44 -6.06 4.33 8.51
C ILE A 44 -5.19 4.72 9.71
N LEU A 45 -5.71 4.60 10.93
CA LEU A 45 -4.95 4.91 12.14
C LEU A 45 -3.73 4.00 12.30
N ALA A 46 -3.90 2.70 12.09
CA ALA A 46 -2.79 1.74 12.13
C ALA A 46 -1.73 2.08 11.07
N ALA A 47 -2.15 2.34 9.83
CA ALA A 47 -1.25 2.73 8.75
C ALA A 47 -0.50 4.03 9.08
N GLU A 48 -1.17 5.03 9.65
CA GLU A 48 -0.55 6.31 10.05
C GLU A 48 0.49 6.11 11.15
N ILE A 49 0.16 5.36 12.20
CA ILE A 49 1.10 5.03 13.28
C ILE A 49 2.33 4.28 12.70
N MET A 50 2.11 3.36 11.77
CA MET A 50 3.18 2.57 11.16
C MET A 50 4.00 3.34 10.13
N SER A 51 3.42 4.33 9.46
CA SER A 51 4.12 5.19 8.50
C SER A 51 5.11 6.14 9.18
N THR A 52 4.94 6.42 10.48
CA THR A 52 5.80 7.32 11.28
C THR A 52 7.25 6.85 11.49
N GLY A 53 7.83 6.21 10.52
CA GLY A 53 9.27 6.16 10.33
C GLY A 53 10.03 5.02 11.03
N ALA A 54 9.60 4.42 12.12
CA ALA A 54 10.33 3.32 12.76
C ALA A 54 10.09 2.01 12.01
N ILE A 55 8.84 1.66 11.75
CA ILE A 55 8.44 0.43 11.07
C ILE A 55 8.86 0.45 9.60
N SER A 56 8.65 1.57 8.92
CA SER A 56 9.11 1.76 7.53
C SER A 56 10.64 1.56 7.41
N ARG A 57 11.43 2.07 8.37
CA ARG A 57 12.88 1.84 8.39
C ARG A 57 13.25 0.38 8.68
N MET A 58 12.48 -0.32 9.54
CA MET A 58 12.69 -1.74 9.82
C MET A 58 12.42 -2.60 8.58
N LEU A 59 11.29 -2.36 7.90
CA LEU A 59 10.93 -3.05 6.67
C LEU A 59 11.95 -2.77 5.56
N LEU A 60 12.41 -1.52 5.44
CA LEU A 60 13.45 -1.17 4.49
C LEU A 60 14.76 -1.91 4.75
N ARG A 61 15.24 -1.92 6.00
CA ARG A 61 16.45 -2.67 6.38
C ARG A 61 16.28 -4.17 6.12
N PHE A 62 15.12 -4.71 6.45
CA PHE A 62 14.77 -6.09 6.16
C PHE A 62 14.80 -6.39 4.66
N ALA A 63 14.17 -5.55 3.83
CA ALA A 63 14.18 -5.72 2.37
C ALA A 63 15.60 -5.57 1.79
N SER A 64 16.33 -4.52 2.20
CA SER A 64 17.66 -4.22 1.68
C SER A 64 18.68 -5.33 1.95
N GLN A 65 18.57 -6.06 3.05
CA GLN A 65 19.51 -7.16 3.35
C GLN A 65 19.46 -8.30 2.32
N PHE A 66 18.30 -8.52 1.67
CA PHE A 66 18.15 -9.56 0.66
C PHE A 66 18.54 -9.09 -0.74
N VAL A 67 18.25 -7.85 -1.07
CA VAL A 67 18.34 -7.34 -2.45
C VAL A 67 19.33 -6.17 -2.61
N GLY A 68 19.78 -5.55 -1.51
CA GLY A 68 20.64 -4.35 -1.55
C GLY A 68 21.98 -4.58 -2.26
N HIS A 69 22.50 -5.80 -2.20
CA HIS A 69 23.76 -6.20 -2.84
C HIS A 69 23.64 -6.42 -4.36
N LEU A 70 22.42 -6.40 -4.91
CA LEU A 70 22.19 -6.57 -6.34
C LEU A 70 22.41 -5.26 -7.09
N ARG A 71 22.66 -5.33 -8.41
CA ARG A 71 22.64 -4.15 -9.28
C ARG A 71 21.24 -3.55 -9.28
N GLY A 72 21.12 -2.28 -8.95
CA GLY A 72 19.81 -1.66 -8.75
C GLY A 72 19.15 -2.04 -7.41
N GLY A 73 19.94 -2.45 -6.41
CA GLY A 73 19.50 -2.99 -5.13
C GLY A 73 18.47 -2.14 -4.40
N LEU A 74 18.64 -0.80 -4.39
CA LEU A 74 17.67 0.10 -3.78
C LEU A 74 16.32 0.13 -4.53
N GLY A 75 16.32 -0.07 -5.85
CA GLY A 75 15.07 -0.21 -6.59
C GLY A 75 14.32 -1.49 -6.20
N TYR A 76 15.02 -2.61 -6.05
CA TYR A 76 14.41 -3.84 -5.54
C TYR A 76 13.95 -3.70 -4.07
N ALA A 77 14.76 -3.03 -3.24
CA ALA A 77 14.38 -2.76 -1.86
C ALA A 77 13.12 -1.89 -1.79
N ASN A 78 12.94 -0.93 -2.71
CA ASN A 78 11.74 -0.14 -2.83
C ASN A 78 10.53 -1.01 -3.18
N VAL A 79 10.64 -1.86 -4.22
CA VAL A 79 9.56 -2.78 -4.61
C VAL A 79 9.19 -3.71 -3.45
N LEU A 80 10.18 -4.35 -2.82
CA LEU A 80 9.94 -5.31 -1.74
C LEU A 80 9.35 -4.63 -0.50
N THR A 81 9.91 -3.47 -0.10
CA THR A 81 9.39 -2.70 1.06
C THR A 81 7.97 -2.23 0.80
N GLY A 82 7.68 -1.70 -0.39
CA GLY A 82 6.33 -1.26 -0.75
C GLY A 82 5.33 -2.41 -0.78
N THR A 83 5.73 -3.57 -1.33
CA THR A 83 4.87 -4.77 -1.33
C THR A 83 4.57 -5.25 0.10
N LEU A 84 5.55 -5.23 1.00
CA LEU A 84 5.34 -5.56 2.41
C LEU A 84 4.47 -4.51 3.11
N PHE A 85 4.66 -3.24 2.78
CA PHE A 85 3.90 -2.14 3.37
C PHE A 85 2.46 -2.11 2.86
N ALA A 86 2.20 -2.58 1.64
CA ALA A 86 0.86 -2.75 1.09
C ALA A 86 -0.03 -3.61 1.99
N GLY A 87 0.53 -4.70 2.57
CA GLY A 87 -0.13 -5.53 3.57
C GLY A 87 -0.49 -4.83 4.90
N ILE A 88 -0.27 -3.53 5.01
CA ILE A 88 -0.52 -2.74 6.22
C ILE A 88 -1.36 -1.50 5.92
N SER A 89 -0.98 -0.75 4.88
CA SER A 89 -1.49 0.59 4.60
C SER A 89 -2.82 0.58 3.84
N GLY A 90 -2.97 -0.27 2.83
CA GLY A 90 -4.14 -0.30 1.96
C GLY A 90 -4.41 1.00 1.20
N SER A 91 -3.49 1.98 1.26
CA SER A 91 -3.63 3.32 0.67
C SER A 91 -2.41 3.74 -0.12
N ALA A 92 -2.55 3.82 -1.44
CA ALA A 92 -1.47 4.26 -2.34
C ALA A 92 -0.92 5.65 -1.99
N LEU A 93 -1.77 6.57 -1.57
CA LEU A 93 -1.35 7.94 -1.19
C LEU A 93 -0.50 7.94 0.08
N ALA A 94 -0.91 7.18 1.10
CA ALA A 94 -0.15 7.05 2.34
C ALA A 94 1.23 6.44 2.09
N SER A 95 1.30 5.38 1.29
CA SER A 95 2.56 4.71 0.95
C SER A 95 3.48 5.57 0.09
N ALA A 96 2.95 6.31 -0.88
CA ALA A 96 3.74 7.22 -1.70
C ALA A 96 4.31 8.39 -0.88
N ALA A 97 3.50 8.99 0.00
CA ALA A 97 3.89 10.15 0.81
C ALA A 97 4.81 9.77 1.99
N GLY A 98 4.59 8.62 2.60
CA GLY A 98 5.34 8.12 3.75
C GLY A 98 6.63 7.38 3.34
N PRO A 99 6.63 6.03 3.38
CA PRO A 99 7.82 5.24 3.08
C PRO A 99 8.34 5.45 1.67
N GLY A 100 7.46 5.66 0.70
CA GLY A 100 7.82 5.93 -0.69
C GLY A 100 8.66 7.18 -0.86
N ALA A 101 8.26 8.30 -0.25
CA ALA A 101 9.04 9.53 -0.32
C ALA A 101 10.43 9.39 0.33
N MET A 102 10.55 8.57 1.37
CA MET A 102 11.85 8.24 1.98
C MET A 102 12.71 7.42 1.00
N MET A 103 12.13 6.41 0.36
CA MET A 103 12.82 5.56 -0.62
C MET A 103 13.29 6.37 -1.83
N ALA A 104 12.43 7.22 -2.39
CA ALA A 104 12.80 8.07 -3.52
C ALA A 104 14.03 8.93 -3.20
N ARG A 105 14.02 9.60 -2.01
CA ARG A 105 15.18 10.40 -1.56
C ARG A 105 16.44 9.57 -1.35
N MET A 106 16.31 8.33 -0.84
CA MET A 106 17.48 7.44 -0.69
C MET A 106 18.03 7.03 -2.05
N MET A 107 17.17 6.68 -2.99
CA MET A 107 17.58 6.34 -4.35
C MET A 107 18.29 7.52 -5.02
N GLU A 108 17.75 8.74 -4.91
CA GLU A 108 18.39 9.96 -5.46
C GLU A 108 19.80 10.17 -4.87
N ARG A 109 19.94 10.10 -3.55
CA ARG A 109 21.23 10.22 -2.88
C ARG A 109 22.24 9.14 -3.27
N SER A 110 21.75 8.01 -3.74
CA SER A 110 22.53 6.86 -4.18
C SER A 110 22.80 6.87 -5.70
N GLY A 111 22.57 8.01 -6.36
CA GLY A 111 22.90 8.21 -7.78
C GLY A 111 21.83 7.76 -8.78
N TYR A 112 20.64 7.41 -8.32
CA TYR A 112 19.52 7.19 -9.24
C TYR A 112 18.98 8.53 -9.75
N SER A 113 18.52 8.58 -11.00
CA SER A 113 17.86 9.79 -11.49
C SER A 113 16.57 10.05 -10.71
N LYS A 114 16.30 11.32 -10.38
CA LYS A 114 15.12 11.75 -9.64
C LYS A 114 13.82 11.29 -10.30
N ALA A 115 13.76 11.41 -11.63
CA ALA A 115 12.60 10.95 -12.39
C ALA A 115 12.34 9.44 -12.25
N TYR A 116 13.40 8.62 -12.28
CA TYR A 116 13.26 7.19 -12.12
C TYR A 116 12.90 6.79 -10.68
N ALA A 117 13.55 7.40 -9.69
CA ALA A 117 13.24 7.15 -8.28
C ALA A 117 11.78 7.49 -7.96
N GLY A 118 11.29 8.64 -8.42
CA GLY A 118 9.89 9.03 -8.26
C GLY A 118 8.92 8.11 -9.01
N ALA A 119 9.19 7.81 -10.28
CA ALA A 119 8.34 6.94 -11.09
C ALA A 119 8.22 5.53 -10.50
N LEU A 120 9.35 4.90 -10.11
CA LEU A 120 9.32 3.58 -9.49
C LEU A 120 8.54 3.60 -8.17
N THR A 121 8.78 4.60 -7.33
CA THR A 121 8.11 4.72 -6.02
C THR A 121 6.59 4.86 -6.18
N ILE A 122 6.13 5.71 -7.10
CA ILE A 122 4.68 5.88 -7.35
C ILE A 122 4.09 4.58 -7.93
N SER A 123 4.80 3.92 -8.84
CA SER A 123 4.35 2.63 -9.39
C SER A 123 4.25 1.54 -8.32
N VAL A 124 5.18 1.51 -7.37
CA VAL A 124 5.13 0.59 -6.23
C VAL A 124 3.94 0.88 -5.33
N ALA A 125 3.64 2.15 -5.06
CA ALA A 125 2.50 2.54 -4.23
C ALA A 125 1.14 2.08 -4.79
N VAL A 126 1.04 1.83 -6.10
CA VAL A 126 -0.18 1.27 -6.72
C VAL A 126 -0.50 -0.15 -6.24
N ILE A 127 0.47 -0.86 -5.68
CA ILE A 127 0.28 -2.21 -5.12
C ILE A 127 -0.60 -2.17 -3.85
N ASP A 128 -0.54 -1.09 -3.07
CA ASP A 128 -1.22 -0.96 -1.78
C ASP A 128 -2.75 -1.20 -1.84
N PRO A 129 -3.51 -0.59 -2.75
CA PRO A 129 -4.94 -0.84 -2.84
C PRO A 129 -5.29 -2.21 -3.43
N ILE A 130 -4.30 -3.03 -3.81
CA ILE A 130 -4.50 -4.34 -4.44
C ILE A 130 -4.17 -5.47 -3.47
N ILE A 131 -3.08 -5.35 -2.70
CA ILE A 131 -2.74 -6.34 -1.68
C ILE A 131 -3.55 -6.08 -0.41
N PRO A 132 -4.19 -7.11 0.18
CA PRO A 132 -4.95 -6.94 1.42
C PRO A 132 -4.03 -6.61 2.63
N PRO A 133 -4.56 -5.85 3.61
CA PRO A 133 -5.88 -5.24 3.66
C PRO A 133 -5.99 -4.00 2.76
N SER A 134 -7.09 -3.88 2.02
CA SER A 134 -7.31 -2.78 1.07
C SER A 134 -8.58 -2.01 1.39
N ILE A 135 -8.44 -0.71 1.63
CA ILE A 135 -9.58 0.17 1.90
C ILE A 135 -10.53 0.21 0.69
N THR A 136 -10.00 0.23 -0.52
CA THR A 136 -10.80 0.24 -1.76
C THR A 136 -11.61 -1.05 -1.94
N MET A 137 -11.05 -2.21 -1.60
CA MET A 137 -11.77 -3.48 -1.65
C MET A 137 -12.88 -3.56 -0.60
N ILE A 138 -12.67 -3.02 0.60
CA ILE A 138 -13.70 -2.93 1.63
C ILE A 138 -14.86 -2.06 1.14
N ILE A 139 -14.57 -0.87 0.59
CA ILE A 139 -15.59 0.03 0.04
C ILE A 139 -16.35 -0.65 -1.11
N TYR A 140 -15.66 -1.37 -1.98
CA TYR A 140 -16.30 -2.12 -3.07
C TYR A 140 -17.26 -3.20 -2.54
N ALA A 141 -16.82 -4.00 -1.57
CA ALA A 141 -17.66 -5.04 -0.97
C ALA A 141 -18.92 -4.50 -0.27
N LEU A 142 -18.88 -3.25 0.21
CA LEU A 142 -20.05 -2.60 0.79
C LEU A 142 -21.13 -2.25 -0.25
N GLN A 143 -20.73 -2.05 -1.51
CA GLN A 143 -21.67 -1.74 -2.60
C GLN A 143 -22.35 -2.98 -3.16
N ASP A 144 -21.68 -4.14 -3.10
CA ASP A 144 -22.21 -5.41 -3.58
C ASP A 144 -22.39 -6.41 -2.42
N ARG A 145 -23.65 -6.57 -1.99
CA ARG A 145 -24.04 -7.47 -0.90
C ARG A 145 -23.68 -8.96 -1.14
N ASN A 146 -23.42 -9.33 -2.39
CA ASN A 146 -23.05 -10.70 -2.76
C ASN A 146 -21.53 -10.93 -2.73
N THR A 147 -20.74 -9.87 -2.59
CA THR A 147 -19.27 -9.96 -2.60
C THR A 147 -18.71 -9.95 -1.19
N SER A 148 -18.00 -11.02 -0.84
CA SER A 148 -17.29 -11.12 0.44
C SER A 148 -15.98 -10.33 0.40
N VAL A 149 -15.71 -9.54 1.46
CA VAL A 149 -14.42 -8.85 1.66
C VAL A 149 -13.26 -9.83 1.61
N GLY A 150 -13.38 -10.98 2.28
CA GLY A 150 -12.34 -12.02 2.29
C GLY A 150 -12.06 -12.59 0.89
N SER A 151 -13.09 -12.79 0.07
CA SER A 151 -12.91 -13.26 -1.30
C SER A 151 -12.18 -12.23 -2.18
N LEU A 152 -12.49 -10.95 -2.01
CA LEU A 152 -11.76 -9.86 -2.69
C LEU A 152 -10.30 -9.80 -2.25
N PHE A 153 -10.05 -9.95 -0.96
CA PHE A 153 -8.69 -9.96 -0.42
C PHE A 153 -7.87 -11.11 -1.02
N MET A 154 -8.40 -12.32 -1.03
CA MET A 154 -7.73 -13.46 -1.67
C MET A 154 -7.48 -13.23 -3.16
N ALA A 155 -8.43 -12.63 -3.87
CA ALA A 155 -8.28 -12.32 -5.30
C ALA A 155 -7.20 -11.26 -5.56
N GLY A 156 -6.94 -10.33 -4.63
CA GLY A 156 -5.96 -9.26 -4.76
C GLY A 156 -4.50 -9.71 -4.62
N ILE A 157 -4.24 -10.81 -3.90
CA ILE A 157 -2.87 -11.27 -3.62
C ILE A 157 -2.10 -11.59 -4.91
N LEU A 158 -2.68 -12.37 -5.80
CA LEU A 158 -2.02 -12.80 -7.04
C LEU A 158 -1.69 -11.62 -7.97
N PRO A 159 -2.63 -10.72 -8.30
CA PRO A 159 -2.33 -9.52 -9.09
C PRO A 159 -1.27 -8.62 -8.43
N GLY A 160 -1.34 -8.43 -7.11
CA GLY A 160 -0.37 -7.62 -6.37
C GLY A 160 1.05 -8.17 -6.47
N ILE A 161 1.22 -9.48 -6.28
CA ILE A 161 2.53 -10.16 -6.44
C ILE A 161 3.00 -10.06 -7.89
N LEU A 162 2.11 -10.21 -8.87
CA LEU A 162 2.45 -10.09 -10.28
C LEU A 162 2.97 -8.70 -10.62
N ILE A 163 2.30 -7.65 -10.13
CA ILE A 163 2.75 -6.27 -10.34
C ILE A 163 4.12 -6.06 -9.68
N ALA A 164 4.33 -6.53 -8.45
CA ALA A 164 5.63 -6.45 -7.78
C ALA A 164 6.73 -7.14 -8.60
N ALA A 165 6.47 -8.32 -9.13
CA ALA A 165 7.41 -9.06 -9.97
C ALA A 165 7.73 -8.31 -11.27
N LEU A 166 6.73 -7.74 -11.94
CA LEU A 166 6.91 -6.92 -13.14
C LEU A 166 7.73 -5.66 -12.84
N LEU A 167 7.45 -4.96 -11.74
CA LEU A 167 8.24 -3.80 -11.32
C LEU A 167 9.69 -4.17 -11.00
N ALA A 168 9.92 -5.32 -10.38
CA ALA A 168 11.26 -5.85 -10.16
C ALA A 168 11.97 -6.17 -11.48
N ALA A 169 11.28 -6.74 -12.46
CA ALA A 169 11.83 -7.00 -13.80
C ALA A 169 12.17 -5.70 -14.55
N VAL A 170 11.30 -4.69 -14.47
CA VAL A 170 11.56 -3.35 -15.03
C VAL A 170 12.77 -2.70 -14.36
N ASN A 171 12.85 -2.79 -13.00
CA ASN A 171 14.00 -2.30 -12.26
C ASN A 171 15.30 -3.00 -12.69
N TRP A 172 15.27 -4.31 -12.90
CA TRP A 172 16.42 -5.07 -13.40
C TRP A 172 16.90 -4.55 -14.77
N TRP A 173 15.97 -4.37 -15.71
CA TRP A 173 16.29 -3.91 -17.06
C TRP A 173 16.87 -2.51 -17.06
N ILE A 174 16.22 -1.57 -16.33
CA ILE A 174 16.67 -0.17 -16.25
C ILE A 174 18.01 -0.06 -15.51
N SER A 175 18.18 -0.80 -14.42
CA SER A 175 19.41 -0.78 -13.62
C SER A 175 20.61 -1.31 -14.40
N ARG A 176 20.41 -2.28 -15.28
CA ARG A 176 21.44 -2.73 -16.23
C ARG A 176 21.76 -1.67 -17.27
N LYS A 177 20.73 -1.08 -17.90
CA LYS A 177 20.90 -0.07 -18.93
C LYS A 177 21.55 1.21 -18.43
N ARG A 178 21.23 1.64 -17.20
CA ARG A 178 21.78 2.86 -16.57
C ARG A 178 22.96 2.60 -15.67
N ASN A 179 23.42 1.35 -15.56
CA ASN A 179 24.56 0.93 -14.76
C ASN A 179 24.48 1.36 -13.29
N TYR A 180 23.29 1.25 -12.69
CA TYR A 180 23.11 1.49 -11.25
C TYR A 180 23.80 0.37 -10.48
N ARG A 181 24.92 0.72 -9.84
CA ARG A 181 25.75 -0.24 -9.09
C ARG A 181 25.13 -0.53 -7.72
N SER A 182 25.44 -1.69 -7.17
CA SER A 182 25.19 -1.96 -5.76
C SER A 182 26.08 -1.05 -4.93
N LEU A 183 25.51 -0.46 -3.88
CA LEU A 183 26.23 0.41 -2.93
C LEU A 183 26.55 -0.31 -1.63
N GLU A 184 25.93 -1.45 -1.39
CA GLU A 184 26.08 -2.19 -0.14
C GLU A 184 26.67 -3.58 -0.37
N PRO A 185 27.69 -3.96 0.40
CA PRO A 185 28.14 -5.34 0.44
C PRO A 185 27.05 -6.23 1.06
N ARG A 186 27.11 -7.53 0.80
CA ARG A 186 26.23 -8.49 1.49
C ARG A 186 26.43 -8.39 3.01
N PRO A 187 25.38 -8.15 3.79
CA PRO A 187 25.51 -8.15 5.23
C PRO A 187 25.88 -9.55 5.74
N PRO A 188 26.66 -9.65 6.82
CA PRO A 188 26.98 -10.93 7.44
C PRO A 188 25.72 -11.60 8.00
N VAL A 189 25.69 -12.93 8.00
CA VAL A 189 24.51 -13.73 8.39
C VAL A 189 23.96 -13.34 9.77
N GLY A 190 24.83 -13.07 10.75
CA GLY A 190 24.41 -12.62 12.07
C GLY A 190 23.64 -11.29 12.07
N GLN A 191 24.00 -10.39 11.15
CA GLN A 191 23.29 -9.12 10.98
C GLN A 191 21.95 -9.31 10.27
N MET A 192 21.88 -10.24 9.32
CA MET A 192 20.63 -10.63 8.65
C MET A 192 19.63 -11.21 9.66
N VAL A 193 20.07 -12.12 10.51
CA VAL A 193 19.23 -12.72 11.56
C VAL A 193 18.71 -11.63 12.51
N ARG A 194 19.59 -10.76 13.01
CA ARG A 194 19.20 -9.66 13.91
C ARG A 194 18.18 -8.71 13.27
N ASN A 195 18.39 -8.34 12.01
CA ASN A 195 17.46 -7.47 11.27
C ASN A 195 16.10 -8.16 11.02
N SER A 196 16.12 -9.48 10.78
CA SER A 196 14.89 -10.26 10.62
C SER A 196 14.09 -10.33 11.92
N PHE A 197 14.77 -10.55 13.05
CA PHE A 197 14.11 -10.48 14.38
C PHE A 197 13.57 -9.08 14.68
N ALA A 198 14.30 -8.03 14.32
CA ALA A 198 13.80 -6.65 14.49
C ALA A 198 12.58 -6.34 13.61
N ALA A 199 12.46 -6.96 12.42
CA ALA A 199 11.32 -6.80 11.54
C ALA A 199 10.13 -7.71 11.91
N LEU A 200 10.33 -8.69 12.79
CA LEU A 200 9.32 -9.68 13.16
C LEU A 200 7.99 -9.05 13.63
N PRO A 201 7.97 -8.00 14.50
CA PRO A 201 6.72 -7.36 14.89
C PRO A 201 5.94 -6.77 13.72
N ALA A 202 6.64 -6.16 12.76
CA ALA A 202 6.02 -5.59 11.56
C ALA A 202 5.48 -6.70 10.63
N LEU A 203 6.22 -7.80 10.47
CA LEU A 203 5.80 -8.94 9.65
C LEU A 203 4.64 -9.71 10.30
N LEU A 204 4.65 -9.89 11.62
CA LEU A 204 3.53 -10.50 12.35
C LEU A 204 2.26 -9.67 12.23
N LEU A 205 2.39 -8.35 12.24
CA LEU A 205 1.24 -7.47 12.07
C LEU A 205 0.60 -7.63 10.68
N ILE A 206 1.41 -7.78 9.62
CA ILE A 206 0.92 -8.06 8.26
C ILE A 206 0.10 -9.35 8.24
N VAL A 207 0.60 -10.42 8.88
CA VAL A 207 -0.08 -11.72 8.95
C VAL A 207 -1.33 -11.67 9.82
N LEU A 208 -1.37 -10.81 10.84
CA LEU A 208 -2.51 -10.72 11.76
C LEU A 208 -3.68 -9.92 11.16
N ILE A 209 -3.38 -8.95 10.29
CA ILE A 209 -4.37 -8.03 9.71
C ILE A 209 -4.93 -8.57 8.38
N GLY A 210 -4.12 -9.28 7.56
CA GLY A 210 -4.51 -9.88 6.28
C GLY A 210 -5.09 -11.26 6.44
#